data_7670bbf0f375697fa7bcf738b0769c91
#
_entry.id   7670bbf0f375697fa7bcf738b0769c91
#
_cell.length_a   1.000
_cell.length_b   1.000
_cell.length_c   1.000
_cell.angle_alpha   90.00
_cell.angle_beta   90.00
_cell.angle_gamma   90.00
#
_symmetry.space_group_name_H-M   'P 1'
#
loop_
_entity.id
_entity.type
_entity.pdbx_description
1 polymer ?
#
loop_
_entity_poly.entity_id
_entity_poly.type
_entity_poly.pdbx_seq_one_letter_code
_entity_poly.pdbx_strand_id
1 'polypeptide(L)'
;MSFIEYQILLAAGHIDPDEGQQAKLAKLMVGDFDQDRLIRLARKEGMSGLLYKSLKKAGILGFLGYRQVQQLQSFYYRTVQHNLRIVNDLKQILQHSNEKGIQVVLLQGIALLERIYKDIGLRPLTDIDLWVLPEKRSVFGTLMTQLGYQPDPVYPNTFRKNQTIVDINSHILWADRIKSRERLLSRSQYVIHDAIEI
;
A
#
# COMPACT_ATOMS: atom_id res chain seq x y z
N MET A 1 10.27 4.91 29.24
CA MET A 1 10.15 4.14 27.97
C MET A 1 10.99 4.85 26.92
N SER A 2 11.97 4.17 26.37
CA SER A 2 12.83 4.76 25.31
C SER A 2 12.00 5.04 24.07
N PHE A 3 11.94 6.30 23.61
CA PHE A 3 11.26 6.73 22.39
C PHE A 3 12.17 6.56 21.16
N ILE A 4 13.38 6.00 21.33
CA ILE A 4 14.40 5.97 20.29
C ILE A 4 13.98 5.13 19.08
N GLU A 5 13.31 3.99 19.30
CA GLU A 5 12.85 3.13 18.22
C GLU A 5 11.80 3.82 17.35
N TYR A 6 10.90 4.62 17.96
CA TYR A 6 9.97 5.46 17.20
C TYR A 6 10.68 6.58 16.43
N GLN A 7 11.72 7.19 17.02
CA GLN A 7 12.51 8.20 16.32
C GLN A 7 13.25 7.61 15.12
N ILE A 8 13.79 6.39 15.27
CA ILE A 8 14.41 5.65 14.17
C ILE A 8 13.38 5.38 13.05
N LEU A 9 12.18 4.90 13.39
CA LEU A 9 11.11 4.65 12.40
C LEU A 9 10.68 5.94 11.70
N LEU A 10 10.50 7.04 12.43
CA LEU A 10 10.16 8.33 11.83
C LEU A 10 11.27 8.83 10.89
N ALA A 11 12.55 8.68 11.29
CA ALA A 11 13.67 9.03 10.43
C ALA A 11 13.79 8.14 9.18
N ALA A 12 13.38 6.87 9.28
CA ALA A 12 13.33 5.93 8.17
C ALA A 12 12.08 6.07 7.28
N GLY A 13 11.11 6.91 7.66
CA GLY A 13 9.82 7.06 6.97
C GLY A 13 9.88 7.81 5.64
N HIS A 14 11.05 8.25 5.21
CA HIS A 14 11.24 8.94 3.93
C HIS A 14 11.38 7.92 2.79
N ILE A 15 10.59 8.11 1.71
CA ILE A 15 10.61 7.19 0.55
C ILE A 15 11.91 7.34 -0.22
N ASP A 16 12.39 8.58 -0.39
CA ASP A 16 13.65 8.91 -1.06
C ASP A 16 14.46 9.87 -0.18
N PRO A 17 15.11 9.37 0.90
CA PRO A 17 15.82 10.20 1.85
C PRO A 17 17.03 10.88 1.22
N ASP A 18 17.16 12.20 1.47
CA ASP A 18 18.34 12.97 1.16
C ASP A 18 19.52 12.65 2.12
N GLU A 19 20.69 13.22 1.87
CA GLU A 19 21.89 12.98 2.69
C GLU A 19 21.70 13.39 4.16
N GLY A 20 21.01 14.50 4.43
CA GLY A 20 20.73 14.98 5.79
C GLY A 20 19.81 14.02 6.55
N GLN A 21 18.80 13.49 5.88
CA GLN A 21 17.87 12.49 6.43
C GLN A 21 18.58 11.15 6.70
N GLN A 22 19.47 10.74 5.80
CA GLN A 22 20.31 9.54 5.98
C GLN A 22 21.28 9.72 7.15
N ALA A 23 21.94 10.88 7.27
CA ALA A 23 22.83 11.19 8.38
C ALA A 23 22.08 11.22 9.73
N LYS A 24 20.87 11.78 9.76
CA LYS A 24 20.02 11.75 10.95
C LYS A 24 19.67 10.32 11.37
N LEU A 25 19.29 9.47 10.41
CA LEU A 25 18.99 8.07 10.67
C LEU A 25 20.26 7.35 11.21
N ALA A 26 21.40 7.54 10.56
CA ALA A 26 22.67 6.95 11.00
C ALA A 26 23.03 7.34 12.44
N LYS A 27 22.88 8.62 12.80
CA LYS A 27 23.11 9.10 14.17
C LYS A 27 22.23 8.40 15.20
N LEU A 28 20.95 8.18 14.89
CA LEU A 28 20.04 7.48 15.79
C LEU A 28 20.41 5.99 15.94
N MET A 29 20.93 5.36 14.89
CA MET A 29 21.30 3.94 14.88
C MET A 29 22.58 3.64 15.66
N VAL A 30 23.41 4.65 15.98
CA VAL A 30 24.59 4.48 16.86
C VAL A 30 24.20 4.42 18.35
N GLY A 31 23.00 4.91 18.70
CA GLY A 31 22.51 4.91 20.09
C GLY A 31 22.18 3.51 20.62
N ASP A 32 21.97 3.44 21.92
CA ASP A 32 21.49 2.21 22.56
C ASP A 32 19.95 2.08 22.37
N PHE A 33 19.51 1.01 21.72
CA PHE A 33 18.11 0.70 21.46
C PHE A 33 17.86 -0.81 21.38
N ASP A 34 16.63 -1.22 21.68
CA ASP A 34 16.20 -2.62 21.52
C ASP A 34 15.89 -2.91 20.04
N GLN A 35 16.82 -3.63 19.38
CA GLN A 35 16.68 -4.01 17.97
C GLN A 35 15.44 -4.87 17.71
N ASP A 36 15.14 -5.83 18.58
CA ASP A 36 13.95 -6.68 18.41
C ASP A 36 12.65 -5.87 18.55
N ARG A 37 12.64 -4.89 19.45
CA ARG A 37 11.53 -3.96 19.61
C ARG A 37 11.37 -3.08 18.36
N LEU A 38 12.47 -2.56 17.81
CA LEU A 38 12.45 -1.80 16.55
C LEU A 38 11.81 -2.61 15.43
N ILE A 39 12.20 -3.87 15.26
CA ILE A 39 11.64 -4.75 14.22
C ILE A 39 10.15 -5.02 14.46
N ARG A 40 9.76 -5.29 15.71
CA ARG A 40 8.33 -5.49 16.07
C ARG A 40 7.50 -4.24 15.77
N LEU A 41 8.00 -3.05 16.11
CA LEU A 41 7.35 -1.78 15.83
C LEU A 41 7.24 -1.53 14.33
N ALA A 42 8.33 -1.68 13.58
CA ALA A 42 8.33 -1.54 12.12
C ALA A 42 7.27 -2.43 11.45
N ARG A 43 7.15 -3.67 11.92
CA ARG A 43 6.13 -4.60 11.43
C ARG A 43 4.71 -4.13 11.79
N LYS A 44 4.49 -3.74 13.03
CA LYS A 44 3.18 -3.28 13.54
C LYS A 44 2.67 -2.06 12.75
N GLU A 45 3.57 -1.12 12.48
CA GLU A 45 3.24 0.13 11.77
C GLU A 45 3.32 0.00 10.23
N GLY A 46 3.56 -1.21 9.70
CA GLY A 46 3.68 -1.43 8.25
C GLY A 46 4.92 -0.78 7.61
N MET A 47 5.91 -0.42 8.41
CA MET A 47 7.10 0.33 7.99
C MET A 47 8.34 -0.55 7.75
N SER A 48 8.21 -1.88 7.81
CA SER A 48 9.36 -2.77 7.64
C SER A 48 10.09 -2.59 6.31
N GLY A 49 9.35 -2.37 5.23
CA GLY A 49 9.91 -2.09 3.91
C GLY A 49 10.67 -0.77 3.86
N LEU A 50 10.08 0.30 4.40
CA LEU A 50 10.71 1.62 4.49
C LEU A 50 11.99 1.55 5.34
N LEU A 51 11.92 0.95 6.53
CA LEU A 51 13.09 0.79 7.39
C LEU A 51 14.21 0.03 6.68
N TYR A 52 13.90 -1.12 6.05
CA TYR A 52 14.89 -1.90 5.31
C TYR A 52 15.57 -1.09 4.20
N LYS A 53 14.79 -0.41 3.37
CA LYS A 53 15.32 0.36 2.24
C LYS A 53 16.11 1.58 2.69
N SER A 54 15.65 2.30 3.71
CA SER A 54 16.35 3.47 4.26
C SER A 54 17.70 3.08 4.87
N LEU A 55 17.76 2.01 5.68
CA LEU A 55 19.02 1.50 6.22
C LEU A 55 19.96 1.00 5.13
N LYS A 56 19.41 0.33 4.09
CA LYS A 56 20.20 -0.13 2.94
C LYS A 56 20.77 1.04 2.13
N LYS A 57 19.95 2.06 1.85
CA LYS A 57 20.38 3.26 1.10
C LYS A 57 21.45 4.04 1.83
N ALA A 58 21.31 4.17 3.15
CA ALA A 58 22.30 4.83 4.00
C ALA A 58 23.56 3.97 4.26
N GLY A 59 23.63 2.72 3.81
CA GLY A 59 24.77 1.83 4.02
C GLY A 59 24.96 1.36 5.46
N ILE A 60 23.92 1.43 6.30
CA ILE A 60 24.00 1.21 7.75
C ILE A 60 23.22 -0.03 8.23
N LEU A 61 22.92 -0.96 7.35
CA LEU A 61 22.32 -2.24 7.76
C LEU A 61 23.16 -2.99 8.80
N GLY A 62 24.49 -2.83 8.77
CA GLY A 62 25.42 -3.47 9.71
C GLY A 62 25.30 -3.01 11.16
N PHE A 63 24.52 -1.95 11.47
CA PHE A 63 24.19 -1.58 12.86
C PHE A 63 23.15 -2.52 13.49
N LEU A 64 22.44 -3.30 12.68
CA LEU A 64 21.55 -4.37 13.15
C LEU A 64 22.28 -5.71 13.17
N GLY A 65 21.88 -6.56 14.11
CA GLY A 65 22.32 -7.95 14.11
C GLY A 65 21.83 -8.71 12.86
N TYR A 66 22.55 -9.73 12.47
CA TYR A 66 22.25 -10.55 11.28
C TYR A 66 20.80 -11.03 11.25
N ARG A 67 20.28 -11.49 12.39
CA ARG A 67 18.88 -11.96 12.51
C ARG A 67 17.87 -10.87 12.19
N GLN A 68 18.07 -9.66 12.69
CA GLN A 68 17.19 -8.51 12.48
C GLN A 68 17.20 -8.05 11.03
N VAL A 69 18.37 -8.04 10.39
CA VAL A 69 18.49 -7.76 8.95
C VAL A 69 17.72 -8.78 8.13
N GLN A 70 17.89 -10.09 8.43
CA GLN A 70 17.16 -11.16 7.74
C GLN A 70 15.63 -11.04 7.91
N GLN A 71 15.17 -10.64 9.09
CA GLN A 71 13.74 -10.40 9.34
C GLN A 71 13.20 -9.24 8.50
N LEU A 72 13.89 -8.08 8.47
CA LEU A 72 13.48 -6.94 7.64
C LEU A 72 13.44 -7.29 6.16
N GLN A 73 14.50 -7.96 5.68
CA GLN A 73 14.59 -8.42 4.30
C GLN A 73 13.45 -9.37 3.95
N SER A 74 13.16 -10.32 4.81
CA SER A 74 12.04 -11.26 4.64
C SER A 74 10.70 -10.53 4.58
N PHE A 75 10.46 -9.55 5.45
CA PHE A 75 9.23 -8.75 5.43
C PHE A 75 9.10 -7.94 4.13
N TYR A 76 10.18 -7.31 3.68
CA TYR A 76 10.19 -6.57 2.43
C TYR A 76 9.81 -7.47 1.25
N TYR A 77 10.47 -8.61 1.07
CA TYR A 77 10.18 -9.50 -0.06
C TYR A 77 8.81 -10.17 0.02
N ARG A 78 8.33 -10.48 1.22
CA ARG A 78 6.94 -10.94 1.40
C ARG A 78 5.93 -9.87 1.00
N THR A 79 6.20 -8.60 1.33
CA THR A 79 5.37 -7.48 0.90
C THR A 79 5.39 -7.36 -0.62
N VAL A 80 6.56 -7.43 -1.27
CA VAL A 80 6.66 -7.46 -2.73
C VAL A 80 5.79 -8.56 -3.32
N GLN A 81 5.96 -9.80 -2.86
CA GLN A 81 5.23 -10.95 -3.38
C GLN A 81 3.72 -10.82 -3.18
N HIS A 82 3.29 -10.31 -2.02
CA HIS A 82 1.89 -10.09 -1.71
C HIS A 82 1.29 -9.00 -2.59
N ASN A 83 1.96 -7.85 -2.67
CA ASN A 83 1.48 -6.71 -3.45
C ASN A 83 1.45 -6.99 -4.95
N LEU A 84 2.41 -7.77 -5.49
CA LEU A 84 2.37 -8.22 -6.89
C LEU A 84 1.09 -9.00 -7.22
N ARG A 85 0.62 -9.86 -6.31
CA ARG A 85 -0.65 -10.58 -6.51
C ARG A 85 -1.83 -9.60 -6.54
N ILE A 86 -1.88 -8.67 -5.57
CA ILE A 86 -2.95 -7.66 -5.50
C ILE A 86 -2.97 -6.80 -6.77
N VAL A 87 -1.79 -6.33 -7.23
CA VAL A 87 -1.69 -5.53 -8.46
C VAL A 87 -2.12 -6.33 -9.69
N ASN A 88 -1.77 -7.62 -9.77
CA ASN A 88 -2.21 -8.47 -10.87
C ASN A 88 -3.73 -8.67 -10.86
N ASP A 89 -4.32 -8.90 -9.71
CA ASP A 89 -5.78 -8.98 -9.55
C ASP A 89 -6.46 -7.66 -9.93
N LEU A 90 -5.90 -6.52 -9.51
CA LEU A 90 -6.37 -5.20 -9.89
C LEU A 90 -6.33 -5.00 -11.41
N LYS A 91 -5.24 -5.37 -12.08
CA LYS A 91 -5.13 -5.28 -13.54
C LYS A 91 -6.28 -6.00 -14.24
N GLN A 92 -6.61 -7.21 -13.81
CA GLN A 92 -7.74 -7.97 -14.36
C GLN A 92 -9.08 -7.25 -14.13
N ILE A 93 -9.31 -6.72 -12.92
CA ILE A 93 -10.53 -5.98 -12.59
C ILE A 93 -10.65 -4.75 -13.50
N LEU A 94 -9.59 -3.96 -13.66
CA LEU A 94 -9.60 -2.74 -14.46
C LEU A 94 -9.80 -3.03 -15.94
N GLN A 95 -9.12 -4.06 -16.49
CA GLN A 95 -9.28 -4.48 -17.88
C GLN A 95 -10.75 -4.81 -18.20
N HIS A 96 -11.35 -5.71 -17.42
CA HIS A 96 -12.74 -6.12 -17.66
C HIS A 96 -13.75 -5.01 -17.35
N SER A 97 -13.43 -4.10 -16.43
CA SER A 97 -14.25 -2.91 -16.17
C SER A 97 -14.25 -1.99 -17.38
N ASN A 98 -13.08 -1.76 -17.99
CA ASN A 98 -12.93 -0.93 -19.18
C ASN A 98 -13.68 -1.54 -20.38
N GLU A 99 -13.60 -2.86 -20.60
CA GLU A 99 -14.35 -3.57 -21.65
C GLU A 99 -15.86 -3.40 -21.51
N LYS A 100 -16.37 -3.20 -20.29
CA LYS A 100 -17.79 -2.96 -19.99
C LYS A 100 -18.15 -1.48 -19.86
N GLY A 101 -17.25 -0.55 -20.13
CA GLY A 101 -17.46 0.88 -19.98
C GLY A 101 -17.75 1.30 -18.53
N ILE A 102 -17.15 0.62 -17.55
CA ILE A 102 -17.27 0.93 -16.12
C ILE A 102 -16.05 1.72 -15.69
N GLN A 103 -16.23 2.99 -15.35
CA GLN A 103 -15.18 3.79 -14.74
C GLN A 103 -14.93 3.35 -13.30
N VAL A 104 -13.67 3.12 -12.97
CA VAL A 104 -13.20 2.73 -11.64
C VAL A 104 -12.16 3.74 -11.17
N VAL A 105 -12.30 4.24 -9.95
CA VAL A 105 -11.33 5.12 -9.32
C VAL A 105 -10.62 4.37 -8.21
N LEU A 106 -9.29 4.36 -8.26
CA LEU A 106 -8.44 3.77 -7.22
C LEU A 106 -8.38 4.71 -6.02
N LEU A 107 -8.54 4.15 -4.83
CA LEU A 107 -8.52 4.89 -3.59
C LEU A 107 -7.40 4.37 -2.67
N GLN A 108 -7.05 5.16 -1.65
CA GLN A 108 -6.21 4.78 -0.51
C GLN A 108 -4.88 4.08 -0.87
N GLY A 109 -4.61 2.91 -0.28
CA GLY A 109 -3.34 2.21 -0.32
C GLY A 109 -2.83 1.91 -1.73
N ILE A 110 -3.71 1.41 -2.60
CA ILE A 110 -3.34 1.02 -3.97
C ILE A 110 -3.01 2.25 -4.84
N ALA A 111 -3.76 3.35 -4.68
CA ALA A 111 -3.50 4.60 -5.39
C ALA A 111 -2.18 5.24 -4.94
N LEU A 112 -1.82 5.12 -3.66
CA LEU A 112 -0.57 5.63 -3.11
C LEU A 112 0.64 4.80 -3.56
N LEU A 113 0.47 3.47 -3.70
CA LEU A 113 1.56 2.59 -4.10
C LEU A 113 2.16 3.01 -5.43
N GLU A 114 1.32 3.30 -6.40
CA GLU A 114 1.74 3.71 -7.74
C GLU A 114 2.32 5.13 -7.78
N ARG A 115 1.63 6.08 -7.15
CA ARG A 115 1.95 7.50 -7.30
C ARG A 115 3.08 7.97 -6.41
N ILE A 116 3.19 7.41 -5.22
CA ILE A 116 4.07 7.92 -4.16
C ILE A 116 5.21 6.96 -3.89
N TYR A 117 4.90 5.69 -3.62
CA TYR A 117 5.92 4.75 -3.13
C TYR A 117 6.88 4.30 -4.23
N LYS A 118 6.42 4.09 -5.47
CA LYS A 118 7.23 3.65 -6.63
C LYS A 118 8.04 2.35 -6.42
N ASP A 119 8.04 1.80 -5.22
CA ASP A 119 8.64 0.52 -4.84
C ASP A 119 7.57 -0.29 -4.11
N ILE A 120 7.17 -1.37 -4.73
CA ILE A 120 6.06 -2.22 -4.31
C ILE A 120 6.28 -2.89 -2.93
N GLY A 121 7.52 -2.95 -2.47
CA GLY A 121 7.88 -3.54 -1.18
C GLY A 121 7.84 -2.58 0.02
N LEU A 122 7.62 -1.27 -0.21
CA LEU A 122 7.68 -0.28 0.86
C LEU A 122 6.44 -0.24 1.74
N ARG A 123 5.26 -0.49 1.17
CA ARG A 123 3.98 -0.44 1.88
C ARG A 123 3.19 -1.72 1.66
N PRO A 124 2.90 -2.50 2.71
CA PRO A 124 1.99 -3.63 2.58
C PRO A 124 0.58 -3.14 2.24
N LEU A 125 -0.05 -3.75 1.25
CA LEU A 125 -1.46 -3.58 0.94
C LEU A 125 -2.27 -4.62 1.73
N THR A 126 -3.45 -4.25 2.20
CA THR A 126 -4.40 -5.15 2.85
C THR A 126 -5.57 -5.49 1.94
N ASP A 127 -5.94 -4.53 1.11
CA ASP A 127 -7.12 -4.52 0.29
C ASP A 127 -6.95 -3.66 -0.96
N ILE A 128 -7.93 -3.72 -1.84
CA ILE A 128 -8.08 -2.85 -3.00
C ILE A 128 -9.32 -1.99 -2.75
N ASP A 129 -9.11 -0.73 -2.45
CA ASP A 129 -10.21 0.23 -2.33
C ASP A 129 -10.55 0.83 -3.68
N LEU A 130 -11.77 0.62 -4.13
CA LEU A 130 -12.29 1.13 -5.40
C LEU A 130 -13.50 2.02 -5.16
N TRP A 131 -13.66 3.01 -6.02
CA TRP A 131 -14.92 3.72 -6.15
C TRP A 131 -15.49 3.51 -7.55
N VAL A 132 -16.76 3.18 -7.59
CA VAL A 132 -17.53 2.96 -8.81
C VAL A 132 -18.80 3.80 -8.73
N LEU A 133 -19.22 4.39 -9.86
CA LEU A 133 -20.45 5.16 -9.93
C LEU A 133 -21.65 4.33 -9.41
N PRO A 134 -22.52 4.92 -8.58
CA PRO A 134 -23.63 4.18 -7.96
C PRO A 134 -24.50 3.41 -8.95
N GLU A 135 -24.79 4.00 -10.10
CA GLU A 135 -25.57 3.40 -11.19
C GLU A 135 -24.87 2.21 -11.87
N LYS A 136 -23.57 2.11 -11.75
CA LYS A 136 -22.75 1.00 -12.31
C LYS A 136 -22.46 -0.11 -11.30
N ARG A 137 -22.81 0.05 -10.04
CA ARG A 137 -22.44 -0.87 -8.95
C ARG A 137 -22.98 -2.29 -9.15
N SER A 138 -24.24 -2.41 -9.57
CA SER A 138 -24.85 -3.73 -9.82
C SER A 138 -24.12 -4.48 -10.94
N VAL A 139 -23.83 -3.78 -12.03
CA VAL A 139 -23.07 -4.36 -13.16
C VAL A 139 -21.65 -4.71 -12.73
N PHE A 140 -21.01 -3.86 -11.93
CA PHE A 140 -19.67 -4.11 -11.38
C PHE A 140 -19.67 -5.31 -10.42
N GLY A 141 -20.68 -5.45 -9.56
CA GLY A 141 -20.84 -6.63 -8.68
C GLY A 141 -20.97 -7.93 -9.47
N THR A 142 -21.73 -7.92 -10.57
CA THR A 142 -21.83 -9.06 -11.50
C THR A 142 -20.47 -9.36 -12.14
N LEU A 143 -19.73 -8.34 -12.57
CA LEU A 143 -18.37 -8.49 -13.09
C LEU A 143 -17.44 -9.15 -12.06
N MET A 144 -17.45 -8.68 -10.82
CA MET A 144 -16.64 -9.26 -9.75
C MET A 144 -16.92 -10.77 -9.57
N THR A 145 -18.19 -11.15 -9.61
CA THR A 145 -18.59 -12.56 -9.53
C THR A 145 -18.09 -13.36 -10.74
N GLN A 146 -18.16 -12.81 -11.95
CA GLN A 146 -17.61 -13.43 -13.17
C GLN A 146 -16.08 -13.63 -13.10
N LEU A 147 -15.36 -12.72 -12.42
CA LEU A 147 -13.95 -12.83 -12.16
C LEU A 147 -13.60 -13.81 -11.02
N GLY A 148 -14.60 -14.45 -10.43
CA GLY A 148 -14.44 -15.45 -9.37
C GLY A 148 -14.36 -14.88 -7.96
N TYR A 149 -14.71 -13.59 -7.78
CA TYR A 149 -14.84 -13.01 -6.45
C TYR A 149 -16.18 -13.39 -5.84
N GLN A 150 -16.18 -13.65 -4.55
CA GLN A 150 -17.38 -13.90 -3.77
C GLN A 150 -17.74 -12.67 -2.93
N PRO A 151 -18.98 -12.25 -2.87
CA PRO A 151 -19.41 -11.17 -1.97
C PRO A 151 -19.21 -11.62 -0.51
N ASP A 152 -18.73 -10.70 0.32
CA ASP A 152 -18.59 -10.94 1.75
C ASP A 152 -19.98 -11.01 2.40
N PRO A 153 -20.28 -12.03 3.23
CA PRO A 153 -21.62 -12.20 3.81
C PRO A 153 -21.99 -11.13 4.85
N VAL A 154 -20.99 -10.46 5.42
CA VAL A 154 -21.18 -9.42 6.45
C VAL A 154 -21.08 -8.01 5.86
N TYR A 155 -20.17 -7.82 4.92
CA TYR A 155 -19.87 -6.52 4.31
C TYR A 155 -20.31 -6.50 2.84
N PRO A 156 -21.52 -6.00 2.52
CA PRO A 156 -22.13 -6.14 1.18
C PRO A 156 -21.37 -5.44 0.04
N ASN A 157 -20.44 -4.58 0.37
CA ASN A 157 -19.60 -3.87 -0.60
C ASN A 157 -18.20 -4.48 -0.73
N THR A 158 -17.92 -5.55 -0.01
CA THR A 158 -16.62 -6.24 0.01
C THR A 158 -16.70 -7.53 -0.79
N PHE A 159 -15.72 -7.76 -1.62
CA PHE A 159 -15.56 -8.97 -2.42
C PHE A 159 -14.24 -9.65 -2.09
N ARG A 160 -14.23 -10.98 -2.09
CA ARG A 160 -13.05 -11.79 -1.73
C ARG A 160 -12.75 -12.84 -2.78
N LYS A 161 -11.47 -12.97 -3.11
CA LYS A 161 -10.96 -14.05 -3.95
C LYS A 161 -9.58 -14.44 -3.41
N ASN A 162 -9.42 -15.68 -2.96
CA ASN A 162 -8.19 -16.14 -2.31
C ASN A 162 -7.78 -15.22 -1.14
N GLN A 163 -6.65 -14.50 -1.29
CA GLN A 163 -6.14 -13.54 -0.29
C GLN A 163 -6.41 -12.08 -0.67
N THR A 164 -7.06 -11.82 -1.80
CA THR A 164 -7.38 -10.49 -2.27
C THR A 164 -8.75 -10.07 -1.78
N ILE A 165 -8.79 -8.91 -1.15
CA ILE A 165 -9.99 -8.24 -0.68
C ILE A 165 -10.19 -6.99 -1.53
N VAL A 166 -11.41 -6.78 -2.01
CA VAL A 166 -11.79 -5.60 -2.80
C VAL A 166 -12.97 -4.93 -2.13
N ASP A 167 -12.79 -3.69 -1.72
CA ASP A 167 -13.82 -2.86 -1.11
C ASP A 167 -14.34 -1.82 -2.10
N ILE A 168 -15.64 -1.89 -2.38
CA ILE A 168 -16.31 -0.94 -3.26
C ILE A 168 -16.88 0.19 -2.41
N ASN A 169 -16.15 1.30 -2.36
CA ASN A 169 -16.60 2.47 -1.62
C ASN A 169 -17.74 3.18 -2.33
N SER A 170 -18.83 3.43 -1.61
CA SER A 170 -19.97 4.24 -2.10
C SER A 170 -19.72 5.73 -1.93
N HIS A 171 -18.85 6.08 -1.01
CA HIS A 171 -18.53 7.44 -0.61
C HIS A 171 -17.03 7.60 -0.53
N ILE A 172 -16.50 8.55 -1.33
CA ILE A 172 -15.07 8.89 -1.34
C ILE A 172 -14.80 9.80 -0.15
N LEU A 173 -14.56 9.45 0.98
CA LEU A 173 -14.51 10.25 2.20
C LEU A 173 -15.93 10.51 2.74
N TRP A 174 -16.15 10.23 3.99
CA TRP A 174 -17.35 10.62 4.75
C TRP A 174 -18.16 11.70 4.01
N ALA A 175 -19.05 11.25 3.14
CA ALA A 175 -19.52 11.93 1.91
C ALA A 175 -20.22 13.26 2.11
N ASP A 176 -20.55 13.64 3.35
CA ASP A 176 -21.23 14.89 3.63
C ASP A 176 -20.38 16.15 3.34
N ARG A 177 -19.08 15.98 3.07
CA ARG A 177 -18.16 17.07 2.76
C ARG A 177 -17.88 17.27 1.27
N ILE A 178 -18.35 16.38 0.39
CA ILE A 178 -18.08 16.48 -1.04
C ILE A 178 -19.33 16.99 -1.76
N LYS A 179 -19.32 18.28 -2.06
CA LYS A 179 -20.44 18.99 -2.69
C LYS A 179 -20.66 18.64 -4.18
N SER A 180 -19.76 17.91 -4.84
CA SER A 180 -19.92 17.58 -6.27
C SER A 180 -19.10 16.34 -6.65
N ARG A 181 -19.80 15.28 -7.07
CA ARG A 181 -19.20 14.05 -7.65
C ARG A 181 -18.46 14.34 -8.95
N GLU A 182 -18.99 15.26 -9.76
CA GLU A 182 -18.40 15.68 -11.04
C GLU A 182 -17.04 16.31 -10.87
N ARG A 183 -16.83 17.11 -9.82
CA ARG A 183 -15.52 17.68 -9.48
C ARG A 183 -14.48 16.65 -9.11
N LEU A 184 -14.87 15.52 -8.53
CA LEU A 184 -13.93 14.43 -8.20
C LEU A 184 -13.49 13.72 -9.48
N LEU A 185 -14.44 13.37 -10.34
CA LEU A 185 -14.14 12.75 -11.63
C LEU A 185 -13.30 13.65 -12.52
N SER A 186 -13.62 14.94 -12.57
CA SER A 186 -12.84 15.91 -13.36
C SER A 186 -11.42 16.15 -12.85
N ARG A 187 -11.15 15.86 -11.57
CA ARG A 187 -9.83 15.93 -10.93
C ARG A 187 -9.13 14.58 -10.82
N SER A 188 -9.82 13.48 -11.13
CA SER A 188 -9.19 12.19 -11.23
C SER A 188 -8.23 12.20 -12.41
N GLN A 189 -7.01 11.71 -12.21
CA GLN A 189 -6.06 11.54 -13.32
C GLN A 189 -6.22 10.11 -13.83
N TYR A 190 -6.24 9.97 -15.16
CA TYR A 190 -6.12 8.65 -15.77
C TYR A 190 -4.76 8.08 -15.40
N VAL A 191 -4.77 6.90 -14.80
CA VAL A 191 -3.56 6.12 -14.59
C VAL A 191 -3.50 5.11 -15.71
N ILE A 192 -2.51 5.26 -16.59
CA ILE A 192 -2.21 4.26 -17.60
C ILE A 192 -1.39 3.19 -16.89
N HIS A 193 -2.00 2.05 -16.65
CA HIS A 193 -1.36 0.93 -15.94
C HIS A 193 -0.23 0.25 -16.72
N ASP A 194 0.17 0.75 -17.88
CA ASP A 194 1.32 0.24 -18.63
C ASP A 194 2.67 0.59 -17.99
N ALA A 195 2.68 1.40 -16.92
CA ALA A 195 3.89 1.85 -16.25
C ALA A 195 4.28 0.99 -15.04
N ILE A 196 3.60 -0.11 -14.74
CA ILE A 196 4.14 -1.15 -13.86
C ILE A 196 4.89 -2.17 -14.75
N GLU A 197 5.91 -1.72 -15.41
CA GLU A 197 6.99 -2.61 -15.80
C GLU A 197 7.73 -3.03 -14.53
N ILE A 198 7.64 -4.31 -14.24
CA ILE A 198 8.32 -5.03 -13.17
C ILE A 198 9.77 -5.25 -13.59
#